data_163e77ae897491ebf2e7ab3d8b4cfc2c
#
_entry.id   163e77ae897491ebf2e7ab3d8b4cfc2c
#
_cell.length_a   1.000
_cell.length_b   1.000
_cell.length_c   1.000
_cell.angle_alpha   90.00
_cell.angle_beta   90.00
_cell.angle_gamma   90.00
#
_symmetry.space_group_name_H-M   'P 1'
#
loop_
_entity.id
_entity.type
_entity.pdbx_description
1 polymer ?
#
loop_
_entity_poly.entity_id
_entity_poly.type
_entity_poly.pdbx_seq_one_letter_code
_entity_poly.pdbx_strand_id
1 'polypeptide(L)'
;VYGSFFGGIYIKELDAKTGLPLSGNAKELGICISRKAKHPLIDGPEGASVIYVPNTGYFYLFQSYGWLGDTYDIRVGRSKSVTGPYLDWHGKSLVEEGMGLKLAGSYEFLAKNPRVGEEKTDWEWGGFRGPGHGVPFYDEQSGKYYFVHHVRDGAEINRVYDEKEDRNSYQIHYMMIRPMFFVNDWPAFGAEPYQGENFEPVSKMDMEKLEGNWELIVFDEFDNSMKHSEICMLEKDSVYF
;
A
#
# COMPACT_ATOMS: atom_id res chain seq x y z
N VAL A 1 -18.93 -0.79 1.83
CA VAL A 1 -18.07 -1.36 0.78
C VAL A 1 -17.83 -2.83 1.09
N TYR A 2 -17.83 -3.67 0.09
CA TYR A 2 -17.59 -5.10 0.21
C TYR A 2 -17.16 -5.67 -1.13
N GLY A 3 -16.58 -6.83 -1.12
CA GLY A 3 -16.21 -7.48 -2.36
C GLY A 3 -15.32 -8.68 -2.16
N SER A 4 -14.87 -9.23 -3.26
CA SER A 4 -14.01 -10.40 -3.28
C SER A 4 -13.00 -10.33 -4.41
N PHE A 5 -11.93 -11.06 -4.22
CA PHE A 5 -10.85 -11.26 -5.17
C PHE A 5 -11.32 -11.63 -6.60
N PHE A 6 -12.40 -12.38 -6.71
CA PHE A 6 -12.88 -12.90 -8.00
C PHE A 6 -13.92 -12.03 -8.69
N GLY A 7 -14.74 -11.31 -7.91
CA GLY A 7 -15.94 -10.61 -8.41
C GLY A 7 -15.80 -9.11 -8.52
N GLY A 8 -14.77 -8.53 -7.90
CA GLY A 8 -14.61 -7.07 -7.77
C GLY A 8 -15.19 -6.50 -6.49
N ILE A 9 -15.10 -5.18 -6.37
CA ILE A 9 -15.51 -4.39 -5.19
C ILE A 9 -16.80 -3.65 -5.50
N TYR A 10 -17.72 -3.70 -4.56
CA TYR A 10 -19.04 -3.11 -4.67
C TYR A 10 -19.36 -2.21 -3.48
N ILE A 11 -20.26 -1.25 -3.69
CA ILE A 11 -20.78 -0.39 -2.65
C ILE A 11 -22.30 -0.44 -2.65
N LYS A 12 -22.89 -0.46 -1.44
CA LYS A 12 -24.33 -0.36 -1.21
C LYS A 12 -24.61 0.70 -0.18
N GLU A 13 -25.73 1.38 -0.36
CA GLU A 13 -26.30 2.21 0.69
C GLU A 13 -27.10 1.35 1.65
N LEU A 14 -26.88 1.58 2.94
CA LEU A 14 -27.54 0.87 4.02
C LEU A 14 -28.40 1.84 4.82
N ASP A 15 -29.52 1.36 5.32
CA ASP A 15 -30.30 2.06 6.33
C ASP A 15 -29.48 2.19 7.62
N ALA A 16 -29.30 3.41 8.10
CA ALA A 16 -28.44 3.70 9.25
C ALA A 16 -28.92 3.10 10.57
N LYS A 17 -30.21 2.75 10.67
CA LYS A 17 -30.82 2.17 11.90
C LYS A 17 -30.73 0.65 11.90
N THR A 18 -30.92 0.03 10.75
CA THR A 18 -31.04 -1.42 10.63
C THR A 18 -29.80 -2.09 10.08
N GLY A 19 -28.93 -1.34 9.39
CA GLY A 19 -27.79 -1.88 8.66
C GLY A 19 -28.16 -2.71 7.43
N LEU A 20 -29.44 -2.71 7.03
CA LEU A 20 -29.90 -3.46 5.86
C LEU A 20 -29.83 -2.60 4.59
N PRO A 21 -29.66 -3.22 3.40
CA PRO A 21 -29.69 -2.49 2.14
C PRO A 21 -30.97 -1.69 1.96
N LEU A 22 -30.87 -0.42 1.60
CA LEU A 22 -32.03 0.43 1.32
C LEU A 22 -32.92 -0.09 0.17
N SER A 23 -32.32 -0.78 -0.80
CA SER A 23 -33.06 -1.42 -1.89
C SER A 23 -34.02 -2.53 -1.43
N GLY A 24 -33.92 -2.98 -0.19
CA GLY A 24 -34.67 -4.13 0.34
C GLY A 24 -34.26 -5.48 -0.29
N ASN A 25 -33.37 -5.49 -1.25
CA ASN A 25 -32.89 -6.69 -1.95
C ASN A 25 -31.49 -7.09 -1.49
N ALA A 26 -31.40 -8.06 -0.59
CA ALA A 26 -30.10 -8.56 -0.09
C ALA A 26 -29.22 -9.22 -1.19
N LYS A 27 -29.83 -9.70 -2.28
CA LYS A 27 -29.11 -10.35 -3.38
C LYS A 27 -28.56 -9.39 -4.41
N GLU A 28 -29.00 -8.14 -4.42
CA GLU A 28 -28.46 -7.11 -5.31
C GLU A 28 -27.04 -6.78 -4.91
N LEU A 29 -26.09 -6.77 -5.86
CA LEU A 29 -24.69 -6.46 -5.58
C LEU A 29 -24.41 -4.97 -5.36
N GLY A 30 -25.34 -4.07 -5.73
CA GLY A 30 -25.10 -2.62 -5.68
C GLY A 30 -24.20 -2.13 -6.81
N ILE A 31 -23.51 -1.02 -6.58
CA ILE A 31 -22.69 -0.37 -7.58
C ILE A 31 -21.28 -0.98 -7.55
N CYS A 32 -20.80 -1.48 -8.69
CA CYS A 32 -19.42 -1.92 -8.84
C CYS A 32 -18.49 -0.69 -8.90
N ILE A 33 -17.50 -0.62 -8.02
CA ILE A 33 -16.54 0.50 -7.93
C ILE A 33 -15.11 0.10 -8.27
N SER A 34 -14.81 -1.21 -8.34
CA SER A 34 -13.56 -1.75 -8.88
C SER A 34 -13.78 -3.17 -9.37
N ARG A 35 -13.13 -3.56 -10.45
CA ARG A 35 -13.20 -4.91 -11.02
C ARG A 35 -11.84 -5.57 -11.03
N LYS A 36 -11.82 -6.85 -11.35
CA LYS A 36 -10.58 -7.60 -11.58
C LYS A 36 -9.74 -6.90 -12.63
N ALA A 37 -8.47 -6.69 -12.30
CA ALA A 37 -7.50 -6.15 -13.25
C ALA A 37 -7.44 -7.00 -14.52
N LYS A 38 -7.39 -6.33 -15.68
CA LYS A 38 -7.20 -7.00 -16.98
C LYS A 38 -5.72 -7.27 -17.28
N HIS A 39 -4.92 -7.44 -16.23
CA HIS A 39 -3.49 -7.72 -16.35
C HIS A 39 -3.22 -9.20 -16.11
N PRO A 40 -2.44 -9.89 -16.97
CA PRO A 40 -2.28 -11.35 -16.91
C PRO A 40 -1.55 -11.83 -15.66
N LEU A 41 -0.73 -10.98 -15.04
CA LEU A 41 0.10 -11.32 -13.89
C LEU A 41 -0.39 -10.74 -12.56
N ILE A 42 -1.46 -9.94 -12.58
CA ILE A 42 -1.97 -9.24 -11.38
C ILE A 42 -3.41 -9.64 -11.13
N ASP A 43 -3.64 -10.36 -10.06
CA ASP A 43 -4.95 -10.78 -9.60
C ASP A 43 -5.47 -9.92 -8.45
N GLY A 44 -6.76 -9.73 -8.38
CA GLY A 44 -7.46 -8.89 -7.39
C GLY A 44 -8.58 -8.12 -8.06
N PRO A 45 -9.22 -7.18 -7.36
CA PRO A 45 -8.89 -6.62 -6.04
C PRO A 45 -9.61 -7.33 -4.89
N GLU A 46 -9.08 -7.13 -3.67
CA GLU A 46 -9.74 -7.48 -2.41
C GLU A 46 -9.35 -6.51 -1.29
N GLY A 47 -9.77 -6.76 -0.04
CA GLY A 47 -9.36 -5.99 1.14
C GLY A 47 -9.76 -4.52 1.06
N ALA A 48 -10.92 -4.22 0.50
CA ALA A 48 -11.33 -2.87 0.17
C ALA A 48 -11.73 -2.05 1.39
N SER A 49 -11.20 -0.82 1.46
CA SER A 49 -11.61 0.20 2.43
C SER A 49 -11.72 1.57 1.78
N VAL A 50 -12.62 2.42 2.29
CA VAL A 50 -12.84 3.77 1.75
C VAL A 50 -12.77 4.79 2.87
N ILE A 51 -12.08 5.91 2.61
CA ILE A 51 -12.09 7.10 3.47
C ILE A 51 -12.39 8.33 2.63
N TYR A 52 -13.12 9.28 3.21
CA TYR A 52 -13.23 10.64 2.68
C TYR A 52 -12.23 11.55 3.37
N VAL A 53 -11.48 12.32 2.59
CA VAL A 53 -10.48 13.28 3.09
C VAL A 53 -10.93 14.70 2.75
N PRO A 54 -11.45 15.47 3.72
CA PRO A 54 -12.02 16.79 3.48
C PRO A 54 -11.04 17.77 2.80
N ASN A 55 -9.77 17.74 3.20
CA ASN A 55 -8.75 18.65 2.69
C ASN A 55 -8.47 18.49 1.19
N THR A 56 -8.61 17.27 0.65
CA THR A 56 -8.46 16.97 -0.77
C THR A 56 -9.81 16.96 -1.51
N GLY A 57 -10.90 16.77 -0.75
CA GLY A 57 -12.26 16.61 -1.27
C GLY A 57 -12.45 15.34 -2.09
N TYR A 58 -11.69 14.28 -1.80
CA TYR A 58 -11.79 12.98 -2.47
C TYR A 58 -12.16 11.87 -1.50
N PHE A 59 -12.87 10.87 -2.03
CA PHE A 59 -12.95 9.53 -1.49
C PHE A 59 -11.80 8.71 -2.05
N TYR A 60 -11.10 7.97 -1.19
CA TYR A 60 -10.00 7.09 -1.55
C TYR A 60 -10.42 5.65 -1.31
N LEU A 61 -10.39 4.84 -2.35
CA LEU A 61 -10.61 3.39 -2.29
C LEU A 61 -9.26 2.70 -2.25
N PHE A 62 -8.90 2.17 -1.09
CA PHE A 62 -7.74 1.29 -0.92
C PHE A 62 -8.16 -0.15 -1.17
N GLN A 63 -7.30 -0.90 -1.79
CA GLN A 63 -7.52 -2.30 -2.13
C GLN A 63 -6.20 -3.04 -2.30
N SER A 64 -6.24 -4.36 -2.28
CA SER A 64 -5.07 -5.20 -2.40
C SER A 64 -5.18 -6.10 -3.62
N TYR A 65 -4.03 -6.36 -4.24
CA TYR A 65 -3.86 -7.23 -5.41
C TYR A 65 -2.76 -8.24 -5.14
N GLY A 66 -2.72 -9.27 -5.96
CA GLY A 66 -1.71 -10.30 -5.91
C GLY A 66 -2.00 -11.40 -4.90
N TRP A 67 -1.00 -12.23 -4.68
CA TRP A 67 -1.09 -13.37 -3.77
C TRP A 67 -0.34 -13.04 -2.46
N LEU A 68 -0.85 -13.54 -1.34
CA LEU A 68 -0.34 -13.31 0.02
C LEU A 68 1.15 -13.66 0.24
N GLY A 69 1.78 -14.34 -0.72
CA GLY A 69 3.21 -14.55 -0.75
C GLY A 69 3.98 -13.25 -0.99
N ASP A 70 4.74 -13.20 -2.07
CA ASP A 70 5.60 -12.05 -2.36
C ASP A 70 4.97 -11.03 -3.31
N THR A 71 3.79 -11.33 -3.88
CA THR A 71 3.15 -10.46 -4.89
C THR A 71 1.99 -9.62 -4.36
N TYR A 72 1.65 -9.75 -3.08
CA TYR A 72 0.56 -8.96 -2.49
C TYR A 72 0.97 -7.51 -2.34
N ASP A 73 0.08 -6.59 -2.72
CA ASP A 73 0.35 -5.17 -2.71
C ASP A 73 -0.86 -4.33 -2.28
N ILE A 74 -0.61 -3.05 -1.98
CA ILE A 74 -1.64 -2.07 -1.63
C ILE A 74 -1.71 -1.04 -2.74
N ARG A 75 -2.94 -0.80 -3.24
CA ARG A 75 -3.21 0.20 -4.26
C ARG A 75 -4.38 1.08 -3.88
N VAL A 76 -4.44 2.27 -4.51
CA VAL A 76 -5.49 3.25 -4.26
C VAL A 76 -6.02 3.87 -5.54
N GLY A 77 -7.33 4.05 -5.58
CA GLY A 77 -7.99 4.94 -6.54
C GLY A 77 -8.75 6.04 -5.81
N ARG A 78 -9.04 7.14 -6.49
CA ARG A 78 -9.79 8.27 -5.90
C ARG A 78 -10.99 8.68 -6.71
N SER A 79 -12.00 9.25 -6.04
CA SER A 79 -13.23 9.76 -6.65
C SER A 79 -13.76 10.97 -5.92
N LYS A 80 -14.47 11.85 -6.62
CA LYS A 80 -15.27 12.93 -6.00
C LYS A 80 -16.62 12.45 -5.46
N SER A 81 -17.02 11.22 -5.76
CA SER A 81 -18.25 10.58 -5.28
C SER A 81 -17.93 9.26 -4.59
N VAL A 82 -18.63 8.95 -3.51
CA VAL A 82 -18.48 7.69 -2.78
C VAL A 82 -18.82 6.47 -3.65
N THR A 83 -19.68 6.64 -4.63
CA THR A 83 -20.09 5.60 -5.59
C THR A 83 -19.23 5.53 -6.84
N GLY A 84 -18.17 6.33 -6.92
CA GLY A 84 -17.27 6.36 -8.07
C GLY A 84 -17.69 7.35 -9.18
N PRO A 85 -17.06 7.29 -10.38
CA PRO A 85 -15.99 6.35 -10.69
C PRO A 85 -14.72 6.63 -9.88
N TYR A 86 -14.06 5.59 -9.39
CA TYR A 86 -12.72 5.69 -8.83
C TYR A 86 -11.71 5.59 -9.95
N LEU A 87 -10.80 6.55 -9.99
CA LEU A 87 -9.76 6.65 -11.02
C LEU A 87 -8.39 6.36 -10.40
N ASP A 88 -7.52 5.76 -11.19
CA ASP A 88 -6.10 5.62 -10.86
C ASP A 88 -5.31 6.90 -11.19
N TRP A 89 -3.99 6.85 -10.99
CA TRP A 89 -3.07 7.95 -11.26
C TRP A 89 -3.07 8.40 -12.74
N HIS A 90 -3.36 7.49 -13.66
CA HIS A 90 -3.45 7.77 -15.10
C HIS A 90 -4.84 8.24 -15.55
N GLY A 91 -5.78 8.40 -14.61
CA GLY A 91 -7.16 8.78 -14.88
C GLY A 91 -8.03 7.64 -15.43
N LYS A 92 -7.59 6.40 -15.35
CA LYS A 92 -8.35 5.22 -15.78
C LYS A 92 -9.28 4.74 -14.67
N SER A 93 -10.49 4.36 -15.05
CA SER A 93 -11.49 3.83 -14.12
C SER A 93 -11.10 2.43 -13.62
N LEU A 94 -11.19 2.22 -12.29
CA LEU A 94 -10.96 0.92 -11.67
C LEU A 94 -11.99 -0.15 -12.07
N VAL A 95 -13.10 0.25 -12.68
CA VAL A 95 -14.10 -0.68 -13.22
C VAL A 95 -13.71 -1.16 -14.63
N GLU A 96 -12.90 -0.40 -15.34
CA GLU A 96 -12.51 -0.67 -16.73
C GLU A 96 -11.10 -1.23 -16.84
N GLU A 97 -10.09 -0.37 -16.80
CA GLU A 97 -8.68 -0.73 -17.02
C GLU A 97 -7.75 -0.25 -15.92
N GLY A 98 -8.23 0.58 -15.00
CA GLY A 98 -7.42 1.10 -13.91
C GLY A 98 -7.09 0.03 -12.89
N MET A 99 -5.87 0.08 -12.37
CA MET A 99 -5.41 -0.83 -11.31
C MET A 99 -5.14 -0.11 -9.99
N GLY A 100 -5.25 1.22 -9.97
CA GLY A 100 -4.90 2.04 -8.81
C GLY A 100 -3.41 2.38 -8.74
N LEU A 101 -3.09 3.48 -8.06
CA LEU A 101 -1.72 3.84 -7.71
C LEU A 101 -1.19 2.85 -6.67
N LYS A 102 -0.06 2.20 -6.96
CA LYS A 102 0.60 1.29 -6.02
C LYS A 102 1.33 2.06 -4.92
N LEU A 103 0.95 1.81 -3.68
CA LEU A 103 1.49 2.49 -2.50
C LEU A 103 2.52 1.65 -1.74
N ALA A 104 2.39 0.33 -1.77
CA ALA A 104 3.29 -0.59 -1.12
C ALA A 104 3.25 -1.95 -1.82
N GLY A 105 4.35 -2.66 -1.78
CA GLY A 105 4.52 -4.02 -2.27
C GLY A 105 5.63 -4.73 -1.50
N SER A 106 5.94 -5.95 -1.88
CA SER A 106 7.06 -6.69 -1.29
C SER A 106 8.39 -6.13 -1.74
N TYR A 107 9.32 -6.05 -0.80
CA TYR A 107 10.67 -5.60 -1.08
C TYR A 107 11.70 -6.17 -0.11
N GLU A 108 12.95 -6.12 -0.51
CA GLU A 108 14.10 -6.35 0.37
C GLU A 108 15.25 -5.40 0.05
N PHE A 109 16.06 -5.14 1.08
CA PHE A 109 17.28 -4.38 0.96
C PHE A 109 18.42 -5.33 0.60
N LEU A 110 19.13 -5.08 -0.50
CA LEU A 110 20.24 -5.91 -0.97
C LEU A 110 21.61 -5.28 -0.73
N ALA A 111 21.64 -3.99 -0.48
CA ALA A 111 22.91 -3.29 -0.29
C ALA A 111 23.52 -3.56 1.09
N LYS A 112 24.84 -3.41 1.19
CA LYS A 112 25.54 -3.33 2.47
C LYS A 112 24.98 -2.13 3.25
N ASN A 113 24.89 -2.27 4.58
CA ASN A 113 24.49 -1.14 5.40
C ASN A 113 25.50 0.02 5.26
N PRO A 114 25.18 1.11 4.54
CA PRO A 114 26.12 2.18 4.31
C PRO A 114 26.46 2.98 5.57
N ARG A 115 25.68 2.84 6.64
CA ARG A 115 25.89 3.57 7.90
C ARG A 115 26.94 2.93 8.80
N VAL A 116 27.09 1.62 8.76
CA VAL A 116 27.98 0.87 9.65
C VAL A 116 29.09 0.13 8.94
N GLY A 117 29.11 0.08 7.61
CA GLY A 117 30.14 -0.62 6.83
C GLY A 117 30.10 -2.14 7.00
N GLU A 118 29.07 -2.68 7.62
CA GLU A 118 28.89 -4.11 7.86
C GLU A 118 28.32 -4.79 6.61
N GLU A 119 28.75 -6.02 6.38
CA GLU A 119 28.13 -6.85 5.35
C GLU A 119 26.76 -7.33 5.83
N LYS A 120 25.77 -7.15 4.98
CA LYS A 120 24.43 -7.69 5.17
C LYS A 120 24.51 -9.21 5.22
N THR A 121 23.91 -9.82 6.22
CA THR A 121 23.53 -11.23 6.15
C THR A 121 22.17 -11.35 5.48
N ASP A 122 21.92 -12.39 4.71
CA ASP A 122 20.73 -12.53 3.83
C ASP A 122 19.38 -12.41 4.55
N TRP A 123 19.35 -12.52 5.85
CA TRP A 123 18.14 -12.45 6.67
C TRP A 123 18.03 -11.18 7.52
N GLU A 124 19.10 -10.41 7.77
CA GLU A 124 19.07 -9.23 8.64
C GLU A 124 18.37 -8.01 8.03
N TRP A 125 18.30 -7.93 6.69
CA TRP A 125 17.77 -6.80 5.95
C TRP A 125 16.60 -7.17 5.04
N GLY A 126 15.81 -8.13 5.45
CA GLY A 126 14.83 -8.78 4.62
C GLY A 126 13.70 -7.90 4.10
N GLY A 127 13.56 -6.66 4.54
CA GLY A 127 12.44 -5.80 4.14
C GLY A 127 11.09 -6.37 4.58
N PHE A 128 10.06 -6.11 3.79
CA PHE A 128 8.70 -6.56 4.11
C PHE A 128 8.08 -7.32 2.93
N ARG A 129 7.26 -8.33 3.25
CA ARG A 129 6.60 -9.19 2.27
C ARG A 129 5.10 -9.11 2.39
N GLY A 130 4.42 -9.08 1.24
CA GLY A 130 2.98 -9.20 1.12
C GLY A 130 2.19 -8.20 1.94
N PRO A 131 2.50 -6.88 1.89
CA PRO A 131 1.67 -5.89 2.58
C PRO A 131 0.29 -5.84 1.95
N GLY A 132 -0.76 -5.79 2.77
CA GLY A 132 -2.10 -5.70 2.20
C GLY A 132 -3.24 -5.71 3.21
N HIS A 133 -4.46 -5.79 2.68
CA HIS A 133 -5.72 -5.89 3.40
C HIS A 133 -5.85 -4.82 4.49
N GLY A 134 -5.58 -3.56 4.11
CA GLY A 134 -5.41 -2.47 5.06
C GLY A 134 -6.57 -1.50 5.11
N VAL A 135 -6.55 -0.69 6.17
CA VAL A 135 -7.59 0.29 6.48
C VAL A 135 -6.95 1.65 6.77
N PRO A 136 -7.38 2.74 6.12
CA PRO A 136 -7.00 4.09 6.51
C PRO A 136 -7.67 4.47 7.83
N PHE A 137 -6.95 5.21 8.65
CA PHE A 137 -7.43 5.73 9.92
C PHE A 137 -7.09 7.21 10.05
N TYR A 138 -8.05 8.01 10.48
CA TYR A 138 -7.85 9.41 10.85
C TYR A 138 -7.92 9.54 12.35
N ASP A 139 -6.85 10.02 12.96
CA ASP A 139 -6.80 10.34 14.39
C ASP A 139 -7.26 11.78 14.60
N GLU A 140 -8.45 11.93 15.16
CA GLU A 140 -9.05 13.24 15.44
C GLU A 140 -8.25 14.04 16.48
N GLN A 141 -7.50 13.38 17.37
CA GLN A 141 -6.74 14.06 18.42
C GLN A 141 -5.49 14.74 17.86
N SER A 142 -4.77 14.04 16.99
CA SER A 142 -3.55 14.58 16.36
C SER A 142 -3.80 15.25 15.01
N GLY A 143 -4.97 15.06 14.40
CA GLY A 143 -5.28 15.53 13.05
C GLY A 143 -4.50 14.80 11.96
N LYS A 144 -3.98 13.61 12.24
CA LYS A 144 -3.10 12.86 11.36
C LYS A 144 -3.78 11.64 10.77
N TYR A 145 -3.30 11.23 9.60
CA TYR A 145 -3.76 10.02 8.92
C TYR A 145 -2.74 8.91 9.08
N TYR A 146 -3.25 7.70 9.24
CA TYR A 146 -2.49 6.47 9.32
C TYR A 146 -3.11 5.42 8.41
N PHE A 147 -2.29 4.44 8.04
CA PHE A 147 -2.76 3.25 7.33
C PHE A 147 -2.33 2.00 8.10
N VAL A 148 -3.29 1.17 8.44
CA VAL A 148 -3.07 -0.08 9.18
C VAL A 148 -3.22 -1.24 8.23
N HIS A 149 -2.25 -2.11 8.15
CA HIS A 149 -2.27 -3.27 7.28
C HIS A 149 -1.50 -4.45 7.88
N HIS A 150 -1.68 -5.62 7.31
CA HIS A 150 -0.79 -6.73 7.63
C HIS A 150 0.45 -6.74 6.75
N VAL A 151 1.49 -7.41 7.23
CA VAL A 151 2.74 -7.61 6.52
C VAL A 151 3.49 -8.80 7.13
N ARG A 152 4.39 -9.42 6.39
CA ARG A 152 5.34 -10.41 6.90
C ARG A 152 6.73 -9.80 6.95
N ASP A 153 7.50 -10.18 7.95
CA ASP A 153 8.90 -9.76 8.10
C ASP A 153 9.79 -10.55 7.14
N GLY A 154 10.52 -9.86 6.28
CA GLY A 154 11.39 -10.46 5.28
C GLY A 154 12.62 -11.11 5.88
N ALA A 155 13.16 -10.56 6.97
CA ALA A 155 14.30 -11.14 7.67
C ALA A 155 13.93 -12.50 8.29
N GLU A 156 12.76 -12.59 8.93
CA GLU A 156 12.27 -13.86 9.46
C GLU A 156 11.95 -14.89 8.37
N ILE A 157 11.38 -14.44 7.24
CA ILE A 157 11.13 -15.33 6.09
C ILE A 157 12.43 -15.90 5.56
N ASN A 158 13.45 -15.05 5.38
CA ASN A 158 14.75 -15.49 4.89
C ASN A 158 15.39 -16.51 5.84
N ARG A 159 15.37 -16.25 7.15
CA ARG A 159 15.87 -17.19 8.16
C ARG A 159 15.12 -18.54 8.15
N VAL A 160 13.78 -18.51 8.07
CA VAL A 160 12.97 -19.73 8.03
C VAL A 160 13.21 -20.54 6.73
N TYR A 161 13.49 -19.81 5.61
CA TYR A 161 13.83 -20.47 4.35
C TYR A 161 15.14 -21.24 4.43
N ASP A 162 16.18 -20.65 5.04
CA ASP A 162 17.47 -21.32 5.24
C ASP A 162 17.34 -22.60 6.08
N GLU A 163 16.38 -22.62 7.03
CA GLU A 163 16.12 -23.78 7.87
C GLU A 163 15.23 -24.84 7.21
N LYS A 164 14.25 -24.45 6.39
CA LYS A 164 13.16 -25.31 5.91
C LYS A 164 13.03 -25.41 4.39
N GLU A 165 13.83 -24.66 3.66
CA GLU A 165 13.80 -24.60 2.18
C GLU A 165 12.43 -24.20 1.58
N ASP A 166 11.53 -23.55 2.35
CA ASP A 166 10.21 -23.13 1.90
C ASP A 166 9.77 -21.78 2.49
N ARG A 167 10.08 -20.70 1.78
CA ARG A 167 9.67 -19.32 2.14
C ARG A 167 8.15 -19.14 2.18
N ASN A 168 7.41 -19.90 1.38
CA ASN A 168 5.97 -19.77 1.29
C ASN A 168 5.25 -20.42 2.47
N SER A 169 5.92 -21.30 3.21
CA SER A 169 5.36 -21.92 4.41
C SER A 169 5.31 -20.97 5.62
N TYR A 170 6.02 -19.84 5.56
CA TYR A 170 6.02 -18.87 6.63
C TYR A 170 4.74 -18.03 6.60
N GLN A 171 3.87 -18.27 7.56
CA GLN A 171 2.51 -17.72 7.58
C GLN A 171 2.28 -16.65 8.69
N ILE A 172 3.31 -16.23 9.41
CA ILE A 172 3.13 -15.24 10.47
C ILE A 172 3.02 -13.85 9.83
N HIS A 173 1.89 -13.20 10.09
CA HIS A 173 1.60 -11.84 9.67
C HIS A 173 1.60 -10.91 10.89
N TYR A 174 2.19 -9.77 10.73
CA TYR A 174 2.21 -8.70 11.73
C TYR A 174 1.28 -7.57 11.31
N MET A 175 0.70 -6.91 12.28
CA MET A 175 0.04 -5.64 12.07
C MET A 175 1.10 -4.55 11.96
N MET A 176 1.02 -3.75 10.89
CA MET A 176 1.85 -2.58 10.70
C MET A 176 0.98 -1.33 10.61
N ILE A 177 1.43 -0.26 11.26
CA ILE A 177 0.85 1.07 11.13
C ILE A 177 1.88 1.94 10.42
N ARG A 178 1.44 2.66 9.39
CA ARG A 178 2.27 3.64 8.67
C ARG A 178 1.64 5.02 8.77
N PRO A 179 2.42 6.08 8.97
CA PRO A 179 1.95 7.44 8.70
C PRO A 179 1.47 7.54 7.26
N MET A 180 0.38 8.27 7.04
CA MET A 180 -0.15 8.51 5.70
C MET A 180 -0.23 10.02 5.44
N PHE A 181 0.32 10.44 4.32
CA PHE A 181 0.37 11.81 3.86
C PHE A 181 -0.35 11.96 2.53
N PHE A 182 -0.59 13.20 2.10
CA PHE A 182 -1.16 13.48 0.79
C PHE A 182 -0.24 14.41 0.00
N VAL A 183 0.18 13.96 -1.17
CA VAL A 183 1.03 14.69 -2.11
C VAL A 183 0.28 14.82 -3.42
N ASN A 184 0.01 16.05 -3.86
CA ASN A 184 -0.81 16.33 -5.05
C ASN A 184 -2.17 15.61 -5.02
N ASP A 185 -2.81 15.60 -3.84
CA ASP A 185 -4.05 14.88 -3.57
C ASP A 185 -3.98 13.36 -3.78
N TRP A 186 -2.80 12.76 -3.65
CA TRP A 186 -2.63 11.30 -3.61
C TRP A 186 -2.00 10.87 -2.29
N PRO A 187 -2.47 9.78 -1.69
CA PRO A 187 -1.87 9.26 -0.47
C PRO A 187 -0.47 8.70 -0.74
N ALA A 188 0.40 8.89 0.24
CA ALA A 188 1.72 8.29 0.30
C ALA A 188 1.95 7.78 1.72
N PHE A 189 2.62 6.66 1.87
CA PHE A 189 2.95 6.10 3.19
C PHE A 189 4.32 6.55 3.66
N GLY A 190 4.47 6.74 4.98
CA GLY A 190 5.79 6.80 5.60
C GLY A 190 6.56 5.51 5.29
N ALA A 191 7.87 5.65 5.05
CA ALA A 191 8.72 4.50 4.70
C ALA A 191 8.82 3.49 5.85
N GLU A 192 8.86 3.99 7.09
CA GLU A 192 9.03 3.19 8.29
C GLU A 192 7.70 2.91 9.00
N PRO A 193 7.61 1.80 9.76
CA PRO A 193 6.52 1.56 10.67
C PRO A 193 6.43 2.66 11.72
N TYR A 194 5.22 3.13 12.03
CA TYR A 194 4.97 4.09 13.10
C TYR A 194 5.21 3.45 14.46
N GLN A 195 6.08 4.04 15.26
CA GLN A 195 6.43 3.58 16.59
C GLN A 195 6.01 4.53 17.73
N GLY A 196 5.15 5.50 17.41
CA GLY A 196 4.69 6.50 18.38
C GLY A 196 5.45 7.83 18.30
N GLU A 197 6.33 7.98 17.31
CA GLU A 197 7.07 9.22 17.07
C GLU A 197 6.15 10.37 16.66
N ASN A 198 6.49 11.57 17.09
CA ASN A 198 5.81 12.76 16.56
C ASN A 198 6.40 13.11 15.19
N PHE A 199 5.56 13.14 14.17
CA PHE A 199 5.94 13.60 12.84
C PHE A 199 5.07 14.81 12.43
N GLU A 200 5.72 15.80 11.85
CA GLU A 200 5.05 16.99 11.32
C GLU A 200 5.34 17.12 9.82
N PRO A 201 4.36 17.56 9.03
CA PRO A 201 4.61 17.84 7.62
C PRO A 201 5.72 18.87 7.47
N VAL A 202 6.75 18.55 6.73
CA VAL A 202 7.85 19.48 6.46
C VAL A 202 7.40 20.43 5.35
N SER A 203 7.24 21.70 5.69
CA SER A 203 6.82 22.73 4.73
C SER A 203 7.90 23.12 3.72
N LYS A 204 9.16 22.90 4.08
CA LYS A 204 10.32 23.09 3.20
C LYS A 204 11.39 22.08 3.56
N MET A 205 11.79 21.29 2.59
CA MET A 205 12.87 20.33 2.75
C MET A 205 14.22 21.03 2.63
N ASP A 206 15.10 20.74 3.58
CA ASP A 206 16.50 21.11 3.51
C ASP A 206 17.23 20.03 2.74
N MET A 207 17.54 20.29 1.47
CA MET A 207 18.17 19.33 0.57
C MET A 207 19.56 18.87 1.06
N GLU A 208 20.28 19.72 1.80
CA GLU A 208 21.57 19.35 2.39
C GLU A 208 21.46 18.19 3.38
N LYS A 209 20.30 18.01 4.02
CA LYS A 209 20.04 16.89 4.92
C LYS A 209 19.76 15.56 4.20
N LEU A 210 19.53 15.62 2.91
CA LEU A 210 19.28 14.43 2.08
C LEU A 210 20.56 13.98 1.35
N GLU A 211 21.64 14.77 1.38
CA GLU A 211 22.88 14.38 0.74
C GLU A 211 23.44 13.08 1.32
N GLY A 212 23.89 12.21 0.46
CA GLY A 212 24.50 10.94 0.83
C GLY A 212 23.95 9.74 0.08
N ASN A 213 24.34 8.56 0.54
CA ASN A 213 23.91 7.30 -0.04
C ASN A 213 22.56 6.85 0.53
N TRP A 214 21.67 6.44 -0.37
CA TRP A 214 20.34 5.94 -0.07
C TRP A 214 20.11 4.59 -0.74
N GLU A 215 19.25 3.79 -0.13
CA GLU A 215 18.66 2.64 -0.80
C GLU A 215 17.29 3.01 -1.35
N LEU A 216 17.14 2.92 -2.67
CA LEU A 216 15.91 3.23 -3.37
C LEU A 216 15.16 1.94 -3.69
N ILE A 217 13.86 1.92 -3.40
CA ILE A 217 12.94 0.87 -3.82
C ILE A 217 11.87 1.49 -4.70
N VAL A 218 11.79 1.03 -5.95
CA VAL A 218 10.83 1.53 -6.93
C VAL A 218 9.72 0.50 -7.14
N PHE A 219 8.49 0.88 -6.84
CA PHE A 219 7.32 0.06 -7.12
C PHE A 219 6.76 0.39 -8.51
N ASP A 220 6.68 -0.62 -9.36
CA ASP A 220 6.04 -0.55 -10.66
C ASP A 220 4.56 -0.95 -10.53
N GLU A 221 3.66 -0.19 -11.15
CA GLU A 221 2.22 -0.46 -11.15
C GLU A 221 1.86 -1.74 -11.92
N PHE A 222 2.66 -2.10 -12.93
CA PHE A 222 2.41 -3.23 -13.81
C PHE A 222 3.20 -4.50 -13.45
N ASP A 223 3.99 -4.41 -12.38
CA ASP A 223 4.75 -5.54 -11.87
C ASP A 223 4.58 -5.61 -10.35
N ASN A 224 4.02 -6.71 -9.85
CA ASN A 224 3.85 -6.95 -8.43
C ASN A 224 4.84 -7.98 -7.86
N SER A 225 5.90 -8.29 -8.58
CA SER A 225 7.03 -9.04 -8.05
C SER A 225 7.71 -8.31 -6.88
N MET A 226 8.39 -9.06 -6.05
CA MET A 226 9.25 -8.50 -5.00
C MET A 226 10.31 -7.59 -5.61
N LYS A 227 10.52 -6.42 -5.01
CA LYS A 227 11.51 -5.45 -5.44
C LYS A 227 12.77 -5.55 -4.60
N HIS A 228 13.90 -5.35 -5.25
CA HIS A 228 15.19 -5.22 -4.61
C HIS A 228 15.61 -3.76 -4.60
N SER A 229 16.29 -3.34 -3.52
CA SER A 229 16.79 -1.99 -3.44
C SER A 229 17.97 -1.77 -4.40
N GLU A 230 18.12 -0.52 -4.82
CA GLU A 230 19.29 -0.02 -5.55
C GLU A 230 19.94 1.10 -4.75
N ILE A 231 21.27 1.18 -4.77
CA ILE A 231 21.97 2.30 -4.14
C ILE A 231 21.87 3.49 -5.08
N CYS A 232 21.41 4.62 -4.55
CA CYS A 232 21.53 5.89 -5.21
C CYS A 232 22.25 6.90 -4.31
N MET A 233 22.97 7.83 -4.91
CA MET A 233 23.61 8.94 -4.22
C MET A 233 22.85 10.22 -4.53
N LEU A 234 22.42 10.91 -3.48
CA LEU A 234 21.80 12.23 -3.59
C LEU A 234 22.88 13.29 -3.33
N GLU A 235 23.07 14.17 -4.27
CA GLU A 235 23.81 15.41 -4.13
C GLU A 235 22.85 16.58 -4.38
N LYS A 236 23.21 17.75 -3.92
CA LYS A 236 22.39 18.97 -3.85
C LYS A 236 21.31 19.15 -4.95
N ASP A 237 21.60 18.84 -6.19
CA ASP A 237 20.74 19.01 -7.35
C ASP A 237 20.67 17.78 -8.27
N SER A 238 21.18 16.63 -7.84
CA SER A 238 21.38 15.48 -8.70
C SER A 238 21.20 14.15 -7.97
N VAL A 239 20.73 13.15 -8.70
CA VAL A 239 20.61 11.77 -8.22
C VAL A 239 21.46 10.89 -9.12
N TYR A 240 22.32 10.07 -8.53
CA TYR A 240 23.22 9.14 -9.24
C TYR A 240 22.85 7.70 -8.88
N PHE A 241 22.81 6.82 -9.89
CA PHE A 241 22.54 5.39 -9.77
C PHE A 241 23.77 4.57 -10.08
#